data_8c95b99b534cd8943b82ece0c0533dd0
#
_entry.id   8c95b99b534cd8943b82ece0c0533dd0
#
_cell.length_a   1.000
_cell.length_b   1.000
_cell.length_c   1.000
_cell.angle_alpha   90.00
_cell.angle_beta   90.00
_cell.angle_gamma   90.00
#
_symmetry.space_group_name_H-M   'P 1'
#
loop_
_entity.id
_entity.type
_entity.pdbx_description
1 polymer ?
#
loop_
_entity_poly.entity_id
_entity_poly.type
_entity_poly.pdbx_seq_one_letter_code
_entity_poly.pdbx_strand_id
1 'polypeptide(L)'
;RLPLVFFTNMPSNSGMIQQNPFNAVTKYNSDGTVQSSDPLLNNFKGGLVTDRDKIRELLGAPANITPDDGTLARTIGGVDRNFKMPQVWKSSLAVDYQVPVSFPMTLTAEFIYTKKITDVMLKNYNIKDDTSEWEHLNGADNRLVYPKNFTYYSNINDACVLTNTHKGYGYTFNITATAEPLKNLNVMAAYTHTVMKEVSGMPGSNASSAWSGLYTINGPNFSKVQNSQYVIPDRIIANVSYKYAKDHFSLFYTGYSPSGYSFLYNGDINGDGIKNDLMYIPRNDSEINFVSDADREAFWKFVEQDKYLKNHKGEYAEAYSARAPFIHRFDFRWAHDFDVKIGNTRNRLQLSLDIMNVGNLFNSKWGVAKNMGSCNNGQVLKVNKVENNTPVFSMMKVNGEYATKTWNFNHNYDQCWKMQIGIKYTFN
;
A
#
# COMPACT_ATOMS: atom_id res chain seq x y z
N ARG A 1 12.05 2.76 0.56
CA ARG A 1 11.59 4.12 0.20
C ARG A 1 12.48 4.67 -0.91
N LEU A 2 11.88 5.37 -1.87
CA LEU A 2 12.63 6.11 -2.87
C LEU A 2 13.43 7.23 -2.19
N PRO A 3 14.63 7.58 -2.70
CA PRO A 3 15.37 8.73 -2.20
C PRO A 3 14.51 9.99 -2.26
N LEU A 4 14.45 10.76 -1.18
CA LEU A 4 13.61 11.98 -1.08
C LEU A 4 13.86 12.98 -2.21
N VAL A 5 15.07 13.03 -2.75
CA VAL A 5 15.44 13.91 -3.85
C VAL A 5 14.64 13.63 -5.13
N PHE A 6 14.20 12.40 -5.37
CA PHE A 6 13.38 12.07 -6.53
C PHE A 6 11.97 12.69 -6.48
N PHE A 7 11.44 12.97 -5.30
CA PHE A 7 10.11 13.55 -5.17
C PHE A 7 10.03 15.01 -5.65
N THR A 8 11.13 15.71 -5.61
CA THR A 8 11.14 17.17 -5.88
C THR A 8 12.05 17.57 -7.03
N ASN A 9 13.04 16.76 -7.38
CA ASN A 9 14.03 17.08 -8.42
C ASN A 9 13.69 16.47 -9.78
N MET A 10 12.44 16.63 -10.23
CA MET A 10 12.04 16.25 -11.59
C MET A 10 12.03 17.50 -12.47
N PRO A 11 12.67 17.50 -13.64
CA PRO A 11 12.68 18.64 -14.57
C PRO A 11 11.27 19.13 -14.92
N SER A 12 10.32 18.21 -15.07
CA SER A 12 8.90 18.52 -15.31
C SER A 12 8.22 19.32 -14.19
N ASN A 13 8.77 19.32 -12.98
CA ASN A 13 8.19 19.97 -11.81
C ASN A 13 9.02 21.20 -11.36
N SER A 14 9.97 21.63 -12.18
CA SER A 14 10.85 22.76 -11.84
C SER A 14 10.24 24.13 -12.06
N GLY A 15 9.05 24.21 -12.65
CA GLY A 15 8.42 25.47 -13.07
C GLY A 15 9.03 26.06 -14.34
N MET A 16 10.02 25.39 -14.97
CA MET A 16 10.58 25.81 -16.24
C MET A 16 9.61 25.56 -17.38
N ILE A 17 9.68 26.41 -18.40
CA ILE A 17 8.93 26.23 -19.64
C ILE A 17 9.39 24.92 -20.28
N GLN A 18 8.46 24.07 -20.64
CA GLN A 18 8.72 22.77 -21.26
C GLN A 18 8.04 22.70 -22.62
N GLN A 19 8.69 22.05 -23.57
CA GLN A 19 8.05 21.74 -24.82
C GLN A 19 6.93 20.70 -24.58
N ASN A 20 5.78 20.88 -25.22
CA ASN A 20 4.72 19.89 -25.21
C ASN A 20 5.25 18.58 -25.82
N PRO A 21 5.08 17.43 -25.14
CA PRO A 21 5.42 16.17 -25.75
C PRO A 21 4.51 15.90 -26.94
N PHE A 22 5.10 15.53 -28.07
CA PHE A 22 4.35 15.04 -29.23
C PHE A 22 3.95 13.59 -28.96
N ASN A 23 2.69 13.38 -28.67
CA ASN A 23 2.13 12.06 -28.42
C ASN A 23 1.18 11.70 -29.56
N ALA A 24 1.61 10.82 -30.44
CA ALA A 24 0.74 10.23 -31.46
C ALA A 24 0.30 8.85 -30.97
N VAL A 25 -0.98 8.66 -30.73
CA VAL A 25 -1.54 7.41 -30.17
C VAL A 25 -2.73 6.91 -30.96
N THR A 26 -2.86 5.59 -31.02
CA THR A 26 -4.09 4.92 -31.44
C THR A 26 -4.88 4.51 -30.22
N LYS A 27 -6.15 4.93 -30.13
CA LYS A 27 -7.08 4.50 -29.10
C LYS A 27 -7.92 3.36 -29.65
N TYR A 28 -8.15 2.35 -28.81
CA TYR A 28 -8.93 1.18 -29.13
C TYR A 28 -10.20 1.13 -28.27
N ASN A 29 -11.27 0.61 -28.85
CA ASN A 29 -12.47 0.22 -28.09
C ASN A 29 -12.22 -1.04 -27.28
N SER A 30 -13.14 -1.36 -26.38
CA SER A 30 -13.06 -2.57 -25.54
C SER A 30 -13.09 -3.89 -26.32
N ASP A 31 -13.59 -3.87 -27.56
CA ASP A 31 -13.62 -4.99 -28.50
C ASP A 31 -12.35 -5.10 -29.37
N GLY A 32 -11.35 -4.23 -29.14
CA GLY A 32 -10.10 -4.19 -29.89
C GLY A 32 -10.16 -3.46 -31.23
N THR A 33 -11.30 -2.89 -31.62
CA THR A 33 -11.41 -2.05 -32.82
C THR A 33 -10.80 -0.66 -32.58
N VAL A 34 -10.29 -0.02 -33.65
CA VAL A 34 -9.71 1.32 -33.55
C VAL A 34 -10.80 2.36 -33.32
N GLN A 35 -10.75 3.04 -32.18
CA GLN A 35 -11.64 4.16 -31.85
C GLN A 35 -11.20 5.45 -32.56
N SER A 36 -9.91 5.76 -32.48
CA SER A 36 -9.29 6.91 -33.13
C SER A 36 -7.79 6.67 -33.27
N SER A 37 -7.20 7.21 -34.35
CA SER A 37 -5.76 7.19 -34.56
C SER A 37 -5.29 8.60 -34.90
N ASP A 38 -4.19 9.03 -34.25
CA ASP A 38 -3.60 10.33 -34.57
C ASP A 38 -3.08 10.34 -36.01
N PRO A 39 -3.44 11.34 -36.82
CA PRO A 39 -2.95 11.45 -38.20
C PRO A 39 -1.43 11.46 -38.33
N LEU A 40 -0.70 11.95 -37.32
CA LEU A 40 0.76 11.95 -37.30
C LEU A 40 1.36 10.54 -37.43
N LEU A 41 0.65 9.51 -36.98
CA LEU A 41 1.10 8.12 -37.12
C LEU A 41 1.25 7.67 -38.58
N ASN A 42 0.54 8.34 -39.51
CA ASN A 42 0.67 8.05 -40.93
C ASN A 42 2.07 8.40 -41.47
N ASN A 43 2.72 9.39 -40.85
CA ASN A 43 4.07 9.83 -41.25
C ASN A 43 5.15 8.78 -40.94
N PHE A 44 4.84 7.80 -40.05
CA PHE A 44 5.78 6.76 -39.63
C PHE A 44 5.50 5.38 -40.27
N LYS A 45 4.58 5.28 -41.22
CA LYS A 45 4.23 4.02 -41.91
C LYS A 45 5.37 3.39 -42.71
N GLY A 46 6.46 4.14 -43.00
CA GLY A 46 7.62 3.66 -43.72
C GLY A 46 8.62 2.81 -42.93
N GLY A 47 8.37 2.54 -41.67
CA GLY A 47 9.24 1.76 -40.78
C GLY A 47 9.89 2.57 -39.69
N LEU A 48 10.85 1.95 -38.98
CA LEU A 48 11.56 2.56 -37.86
C LEU A 48 12.44 3.72 -38.32
N VAL A 49 12.20 4.91 -37.80
CA VAL A 49 13.02 6.10 -38.03
C VAL A 49 13.89 6.34 -36.81
N THR A 50 15.22 6.34 -36.97
CA THR A 50 16.20 6.54 -35.91
C THR A 50 16.91 7.91 -35.99
N ASP A 51 16.78 8.60 -37.13
CA ASP A 51 17.33 9.94 -37.31
C ASP A 51 16.50 10.97 -36.54
N ARG A 52 17.15 11.74 -35.66
CA ARG A 52 16.51 12.72 -34.77
C ARG A 52 15.85 13.86 -35.56
N ASP A 53 16.49 14.35 -36.60
CA ASP A 53 16.01 15.51 -37.36
C ASP A 53 14.85 15.08 -38.24
N LYS A 54 14.89 13.86 -38.76
CA LYS A 54 13.77 13.25 -39.50
C LYS A 54 12.56 12.98 -38.61
N ILE A 55 12.78 12.51 -37.39
CA ILE A 55 11.69 12.33 -36.39
C ILE A 55 11.04 13.70 -36.09
N ARG A 56 11.84 14.73 -35.90
CA ARG A 56 11.33 16.08 -35.64
C ARG A 56 10.48 16.59 -36.80
N GLU A 57 10.97 16.43 -38.05
CA GLU A 57 10.24 16.81 -39.24
C GLU A 57 8.89 16.08 -39.36
N LEU A 58 8.89 14.77 -39.19
CA LEU A 58 7.69 13.92 -39.25
C LEU A 58 6.66 14.25 -38.15
N LEU A 59 7.11 14.70 -36.99
CA LEU A 59 6.25 15.17 -35.90
C LEU A 59 5.76 16.62 -36.07
N GLY A 60 6.28 17.34 -37.07
CA GLY A 60 5.98 18.77 -37.25
C GLY A 60 6.54 19.64 -36.12
N ALA A 61 7.58 19.20 -35.45
CA ALA A 61 8.19 19.94 -34.35
C ALA A 61 9.11 21.04 -34.90
N PRO A 62 9.16 22.23 -34.24
CA PRO A 62 9.99 23.36 -34.72
C PRO A 62 11.48 22.99 -34.73
N ALA A 63 12.23 23.51 -35.69
CA ALA A 63 13.66 23.29 -35.81
C ALA A 63 14.44 23.96 -34.67
N ASN A 64 14.02 25.16 -34.29
CA ASN A 64 14.53 25.90 -33.13
C ASN A 64 13.40 26.07 -32.13
N ILE A 65 13.63 25.59 -30.92
CA ILE A 65 12.67 25.69 -29.81
C ILE A 65 12.95 26.99 -29.06
N THR A 66 11.95 27.83 -29.00
CA THR A 66 11.98 29.07 -28.21
C THR A 66 11.09 28.92 -26.96
N PRO A 67 11.20 29.79 -25.95
CA PRO A 67 10.29 29.78 -24.81
C PRO A 67 8.79 29.86 -25.18
N ASP A 68 8.48 30.52 -26.32
CA ASP A 68 7.09 30.66 -26.81
C ASP A 68 6.50 29.36 -27.35
N ASP A 69 7.34 28.40 -27.70
CA ASP A 69 6.92 27.06 -28.16
C ASP A 69 6.58 26.12 -27.01
N GLY A 70 6.82 26.56 -25.77
CA GLY A 70 6.63 25.75 -24.58
C GLY A 70 5.38 26.12 -23.78
N THR A 71 5.05 25.26 -22.84
CA THR A 71 4.01 25.51 -21.82
C THR A 71 4.63 25.65 -20.46
N LEU A 72 4.06 26.52 -19.64
CA LEU A 72 4.40 26.59 -18.22
C LEU A 72 4.03 25.27 -17.53
N ALA A 73 4.94 24.73 -16.75
CA ALA A 73 4.63 23.61 -15.88
C ALA A 73 3.57 24.06 -14.87
N ARG A 74 2.44 23.32 -14.85
CA ARG A 74 1.36 23.56 -13.89
C ARG A 74 1.58 22.85 -12.55
N THR A 75 2.53 21.93 -12.50
CA THR A 75 2.92 21.20 -11.30
C THR A 75 4.33 21.61 -10.92
N ILE A 76 4.50 22.09 -9.71
CA ILE A 76 5.78 22.55 -9.18
C ILE A 76 6.15 21.69 -7.97
N GLY A 77 7.37 21.18 -7.97
CA GLY A 77 7.97 20.47 -6.84
C GLY A 77 9.06 21.33 -6.20
N GLY A 78 9.10 21.35 -4.88
CA GLY A 78 10.10 22.11 -4.14
C GLY A 78 10.47 21.45 -2.81
N VAL A 79 11.48 22.03 -2.17
CA VAL A 79 11.92 21.64 -0.82
C VAL A 79 11.90 22.89 0.05
N ASP A 80 11.32 22.78 1.24
CA ASP A 80 11.31 23.84 2.23
C ASP A 80 12.75 24.23 2.61
N ARG A 81 13.02 25.53 2.74
CA ARG A 81 14.36 26.04 3.13
C ARG A 81 14.84 25.49 4.47
N ASN A 82 13.89 25.22 5.38
CA ASN A 82 14.15 24.70 6.72
C ASN A 82 14.00 23.18 6.80
N PHE A 83 13.89 22.50 5.65
CA PHE A 83 13.72 21.04 5.62
C PHE A 83 14.88 20.34 6.33
N LYS A 84 14.51 19.40 7.21
CA LYS A 84 15.45 18.54 7.93
C LYS A 84 15.21 17.08 7.54
N MET A 85 16.31 16.33 7.43
CA MET A 85 16.22 14.89 7.24
C MET A 85 15.46 14.22 8.38
N PRO A 86 14.73 13.11 8.12
CA PRO A 86 13.98 12.41 9.17
C PRO A 86 14.84 12.02 10.36
N GLN A 87 14.34 12.30 11.54
CA GLN A 87 14.97 11.97 12.81
C GLN A 87 13.97 11.22 13.69
N VAL A 88 14.45 10.17 14.33
CA VAL A 88 13.66 9.38 15.27
C VAL A 88 14.43 9.19 16.58
N TRP A 89 13.69 9.20 17.67
CA TRP A 89 14.18 8.71 18.96
C TRP A 89 13.61 7.33 19.19
N LYS A 90 14.47 6.39 19.56
CA LYS A 90 14.07 5.02 19.91
C LYS A 90 14.57 4.67 21.30
N SER A 91 13.70 4.00 22.08
CA SER A 91 14.09 3.32 23.30
C SER A 91 13.60 1.88 23.25
N SER A 92 14.41 0.99 23.81
CA SER A 92 14.06 -0.42 23.92
C SER A 92 14.35 -0.94 25.32
N LEU A 93 13.53 -1.89 25.73
CA LEU A 93 13.70 -2.68 26.93
C LEU A 93 13.53 -4.14 26.55
N ALA A 94 14.49 -4.97 26.92
CA ALA A 94 14.42 -6.41 26.70
C ALA A 94 14.73 -7.16 27.99
N VAL A 95 14.09 -8.33 28.16
CA VAL A 95 14.30 -9.24 29.27
C VAL A 95 14.41 -10.65 28.73
N ASP A 96 15.49 -11.33 29.09
CA ASP A 96 15.67 -12.76 28.84
C ASP A 96 15.48 -13.51 30.14
N TYR A 97 14.61 -14.52 30.13
CA TYR A 97 14.30 -15.36 31.26
C TYR A 97 14.52 -16.83 30.93
N GLN A 98 15.44 -17.45 31.64
CA GLN A 98 15.64 -18.90 31.57
C GLN A 98 14.59 -19.58 32.43
N VAL A 99 13.73 -20.35 31.77
CA VAL A 99 12.62 -21.02 32.46
C VAL A 99 13.16 -22.21 33.25
N PRO A 100 12.85 -22.37 34.54
CA PRO A 100 13.35 -23.45 35.39
C PRO A 100 12.62 -24.78 35.15
N VAL A 101 12.80 -25.34 33.93
CA VAL A 101 12.28 -26.66 33.53
C VAL A 101 13.42 -27.62 33.28
N SER A 102 13.11 -28.94 33.08
CA SER A 102 14.12 -30.00 32.91
C SER A 102 14.93 -29.96 31.63
N PHE A 103 14.64 -29.06 30.71
CA PHE A 103 15.31 -28.87 29.44
C PHE A 103 15.65 -27.40 29.21
N PRO A 104 16.59 -27.05 28.36
CA PRO A 104 16.89 -25.64 28.02
C PRO A 104 15.68 -24.95 27.43
N MET A 105 15.22 -23.86 28.08
CA MET A 105 14.13 -23.01 27.60
C MET A 105 14.38 -21.58 27.99
N THR A 106 14.33 -20.67 27.00
CA THR A 106 14.46 -19.22 27.20
C THR A 106 13.25 -18.50 26.68
N LEU A 107 12.73 -17.56 27.47
CA LEU A 107 11.74 -16.59 27.05
C LEU A 107 12.41 -15.23 26.94
N THR A 108 12.26 -14.58 25.79
CA THR A 108 12.70 -13.21 25.53
C THR A 108 11.49 -12.34 25.31
N ALA A 109 11.37 -11.24 26.05
CA ALA A 109 10.37 -10.21 25.81
C ALA A 109 11.07 -8.90 25.50
N GLU A 110 10.65 -8.22 24.44
CA GLU A 110 11.20 -6.94 24.02
C GLU A 110 10.09 -5.94 23.73
N PHE A 111 10.27 -4.70 24.19
CA PHE A 111 9.43 -3.58 23.86
C PHE A 111 10.29 -2.47 23.26
N ILE A 112 9.90 -1.97 22.07
CA ILE A 112 10.56 -0.86 21.40
C ILE A 112 9.56 0.27 21.22
N TYR A 113 9.90 1.47 21.68
CA TYR A 113 9.15 2.69 21.40
C TYR A 113 9.92 3.56 20.42
N THR A 114 9.21 4.12 19.43
CA THR A 114 9.76 5.03 18.44
C THR A 114 8.96 6.32 18.42
N LYS A 115 9.62 7.45 18.65
CA LYS A 115 9.06 8.79 18.47
C LYS A 115 9.68 9.43 17.24
N LYS A 116 8.84 9.93 16.33
CA LYS A 116 9.31 10.74 15.22
C LYS A 116 9.59 12.16 15.73
N ILE A 117 10.87 12.58 15.75
CA ILE A 117 11.31 13.92 16.11
C ILE A 117 11.06 14.85 14.92
N THR A 118 11.48 14.39 13.76
CA THR A 118 11.22 15.04 12.49
C THR A 118 10.88 13.96 11.48
N ASP A 119 9.75 14.13 10.79
CA ASP A 119 9.37 13.23 9.70
C ASP A 119 9.05 14.05 8.45
N VAL A 120 8.93 13.38 7.32
CA VAL A 120 8.65 14.02 6.04
C VAL A 120 7.17 14.09 5.76
N MET A 121 6.74 15.18 5.16
CA MET A 121 5.44 15.30 4.53
C MET A 121 5.53 16.20 3.30
N LEU A 122 4.53 16.15 2.45
CA LEU A 122 4.35 17.09 1.36
C LEU A 122 3.16 17.98 1.66
N LYS A 123 3.28 19.25 1.29
CA LYS A 123 2.20 20.23 1.37
C LYS A 123 2.10 20.95 0.03
N ASN A 124 0.90 21.10 -0.48
CA ASN A 124 0.65 21.89 -1.67
C ASN A 124 0.47 23.36 -1.25
N TYR A 125 1.47 24.17 -1.49
CA TYR A 125 1.47 25.60 -1.13
C TYR A 125 0.58 26.47 -2.02
N ASN A 126 0.01 25.91 -3.08
CA ASN A 126 -1.01 26.61 -3.86
C ASN A 126 -2.40 26.56 -3.21
N ILE A 127 -2.61 25.71 -2.20
CA ILE A 127 -3.87 25.62 -1.46
C ILE A 127 -3.84 26.59 -0.29
N LYS A 128 -4.90 27.36 -0.12
CA LYS A 128 -5.06 28.30 1.00
C LYS A 128 -5.13 27.54 2.32
N ASP A 129 -4.41 28.06 3.33
CA ASP A 129 -4.34 27.43 4.66
C ASP A 129 -5.49 27.89 5.57
N ASP A 130 -6.02 29.09 5.36
CA ASP A 130 -7.16 29.59 6.13
C ASP A 130 -8.44 28.98 5.58
N THR A 131 -9.04 28.12 6.37
CA THR A 131 -10.29 27.42 6.07
C THR A 131 -11.45 27.92 6.94
N SER A 132 -11.30 29.02 7.65
CA SER A 132 -12.29 29.51 8.61
C SER A 132 -13.64 29.89 7.97
N GLU A 133 -13.61 30.29 6.71
CA GLU A 133 -14.80 30.63 5.92
C GLU A 133 -15.24 29.52 4.94
N TRP A 134 -14.60 28.34 5.00
CA TRP A 134 -14.98 27.26 4.13
C TRP A 134 -16.21 26.56 4.68
N GLU A 135 -17.09 26.18 3.76
CA GLU A 135 -18.29 25.42 4.10
C GLU A 135 -17.97 23.99 4.47
N HIS A 136 -18.95 23.33 5.06
CA HIS A 136 -18.89 21.91 5.37
C HIS A 136 -20.03 21.17 4.63
N LEU A 137 -19.87 19.88 4.41
CA LEU A 137 -21.01 19.07 4.00
C LEU A 137 -22.11 19.09 5.05
N ASN A 138 -23.35 19.05 4.58
CA ASN A 138 -24.51 18.96 5.44
C ASN A 138 -24.71 17.55 5.97
N GLY A 139 -25.04 17.43 7.25
CA GLY A 139 -25.35 16.16 7.89
C GLY A 139 -24.22 15.62 8.76
N ALA A 140 -24.17 14.29 8.89
CA ALA A 140 -23.25 13.63 9.79
C ALA A 140 -21.82 13.55 9.22
N ASP A 141 -21.65 13.44 7.90
CA ASP A 141 -20.38 13.67 7.23
C ASP A 141 -20.14 15.17 7.11
N ASN A 142 -19.47 15.74 8.08
CA ASN A 142 -19.26 17.19 8.21
C ASN A 142 -17.83 17.58 7.81
N ARG A 143 -17.31 17.03 6.67
CA ARG A 143 -15.99 17.41 6.15
C ARG A 143 -16.01 18.77 5.47
N LEU A 144 -14.83 19.38 5.35
CA LEU A 144 -14.63 20.64 4.63
C LEU A 144 -15.02 20.51 3.17
N VAL A 145 -15.66 21.51 2.61
CA VAL A 145 -15.94 21.67 1.17
C VAL A 145 -15.02 22.75 0.63
N TYR A 146 -14.31 22.42 -0.43
CA TYR A 146 -13.37 23.33 -1.07
C TYR A 146 -14.11 24.34 -1.95
N PRO A 147 -13.97 25.66 -1.69
CA PRO A 147 -14.57 26.69 -2.54
C PRO A 147 -13.86 26.74 -3.90
N LYS A 148 -14.53 27.22 -4.94
CA LYS A 148 -13.96 27.30 -6.30
C LYS A 148 -12.61 28.05 -6.37
N ASN A 149 -12.36 28.95 -5.43
CA ASN A 149 -11.14 29.78 -5.33
C ASN A 149 -10.21 29.33 -4.19
N PHE A 150 -10.16 28.05 -3.89
CA PHE A 150 -9.34 27.49 -2.80
C PHE A 150 -7.83 27.58 -3.06
N THR A 151 -7.41 27.89 -4.28
CA THR A 151 -6.01 28.05 -4.66
C THR A 151 -5.60 29.53 -4.69
N TYR A 152 -4.30 29.79 -4.45
CA TYR A 152 -3.72 31.12 -4.63
C TYR A 152 -3.58 31.48 -6.11
N TYR A 153 -3.19 30.52 -6.95
CA TYR A 153 -2.95 30.72 -8.39
C TYR A 153 -3.73 29.68 -9.19
N SER A 154 -4.64 30.14 -10.04
CA SER A 154 -5.51 29.26 -10.85
C SER A 154 -4.78 28.57 -12.01
N ASN A 155 -3.64 29.10 -12.44
CA ASN A 155 -2.79 28.54 -13.49
C ASN A 155 -1.81 27.47 -12.98
N ILE A 156 -1.73 27.24 -11.66
CA ILE A 156 -0.92 26.21 -11.02
C ILE A 156 -1.87 25.14 -10.45
N ASN A 157 -1.68 23.90 -10.84
CA ASN A 157 -2.44 22.78 -10.28
C ASN A 157 -1.90 22.42 -8.90
N ASP A 158 -0.58 22.16 -8.82
CA ASP A 158 0.10 21.72 -7.61
C ASP A 158 1.40 22.48 -7.40
N ALA A 159 1.63 22.96 -6.20
CA ALA A 159 2.92 23.44 -5.72
C ALA A 159 3.35 22.59 -4.51
N CYS A 160 3.74 21.34 -4.79
CA CYS A 160 4.07 20.36 -3.76
C CYS A 160 5.46 20.57 -3.21
N VAL A 161 5.55 20.98 -1.95
CA VAL A 161 6.80 21.25 -1.25
C VAL A 161 7.06 20.18 -0.21
N LEU A 162 8.24 19.58 -0.26
CA LEU A 162 8.73 18.65 0.75
C LEU A 162 9.05 19.45 2.02
N THR A 163 8.36 19.12 3.08
CA THR A 163 8.49 19.79 4.38
C THR A 163 8.50 18.77 5.52
N ASN A 164 8.50 19.23 6.76
CA ASN A 164 8.57 18.40 7.92
C ASN A 164 7.29 18.40 8.77
N THR A 165 7.12 17.32 9.50
CA THR A 165 6.18 17.20 10.61
C THR A 165 6.89 16.65 11.84
N HIS A 166 6.44 17.04 13.04
CA HIS A 166 6.92 16.49 14.32
C HIS A 166 5.95 15.46 14.91
N LYS A 167 4.96 15.04 14.10
CA LYS A 167 3.91 14.10 14.50
C LYS A 167 4.27 12.69 14.03
N GLY A 168 3.90 11.72 14.83
CA GLY A 168 4.08 10.30 14.53
C GLY A 168 4.82 9.58 15.65
N TYR A 169 4.47 8.31 15.81
CA TYR A 169 5.06 7.42 16.80
C TYR A 169 4.81 5.97 16.41
N GLY A 170 5.50 5.07 17.06
CA GLY A 170 5.23 3.64 16.95
C GLY A 170 5.74 2.88 18.15
N TYR A 171 5.25 1.68 18.32
CA TYR A 171 5.80 0.72 19.27
C TYR A 171 5.75 -0.69 18.70
N THR A 172 6.69 -1.50 19.13
CA THR A 172 6.74 -2.92 18.81
C THR A 172 6.90 -3.69 20.10
N PHE A 173 6.07 -4.68 20.30
CA PHE A 173 6.22 -5.68 21.36
C PHE A 173 6.54 -7.02 20.70
N ASN A 174 7.58 -7.68 21.19
CA ASN A 174 7.99 -9.01 20.74
C ASN A 174 8.12 -9.94 21.94
N ILE A 175 7.62 -11.17 21.80
CA ILE A 175 7.89 -12.26 22.73
C ILE A 175 8.36 -13.47 21.94
N THR A 176 9.49 -14.05 22.38
CA THR A 176 10.09 -15.23 21.74
C THR A 176 10.33 -16.30 22.78
N ALA A 177 9.94 -17.53 22.47
CA ALA A 177 10.27 -18.72 23.25
C ALA A 177 11.19 -19.62 22.41
N THR A 178 12.29 -20.05 22.99
CA THR A 178 13.19 -21.06 22.39
C THR A 178 13.35 -22.19 23.39
N ALA A 179 13.30 -23.43 22.90
CA ALA A 179 13.42 -24.63 23.74
C ALA A 179 14.10 -25.78 23.02
N GLU A 180 14.79 -26.61 23.80
CA GLU A 180 15.31 -27.91 23.36
C GLU A 180 14.74 -29.03 24.27
N PRO A 181 13.44 -29.37 24.07
CA PRO A 181 12.75 -30.30 24.99
C PRO A 181 13.28 -31.74 24.91
N LEU A 182 13.89 -32.11 23.80
CA LEU A 182 14.56 -33.40 23.60
C LEU A 182 15.86 -33.16 22.85
N LYS A 183 16.81 -34.08 22.98
CA LYS A 183 18.09 -34.04 22.25
C LYS A 183 17.82 -33.93 20.75
N ASN A 184 18.43 -32.93 20.10
CA ASN A 184 18.30 -32.61 18.67
C ASN A 184 16.90 -32.12 18.22
N LEU A 185 15.98 -31.83 19.15
CA LEU A 185 14.70 -31.22 18.86
C LEU A 185 14.74 -29.75 19.30
N ASN A 186 14.77 -28.83 18.34
CA ASN A 186 14.74 -27.40 18.61
C ASN A 186 13.38 -26.84 18.23
N VAL A 187 12.81 -26.08 19.13
CA VAL A 187 11.50 -25.40 18.96
C VAL A 187 11.70 -23.91 19.23
N MET A 188 11.17 -23.09 18.33
CA MET A 188 11.12 -21.64 18.49
C MET A 188 9.72 -21.15 18.13
N ALA A 189 9.18 -20.24 18.90
CA ALA A 189 7.96 -19.50 18.58
C ALA A 189 8.14 -18.04 18.96
N ALA A 190 7.72 -17.13 18.10
CA ALA A 190 7.75 -15.70 18.36
C ALA A 190 6.43 -15.04 17.92
N TYR A 191 5.97 -14.10 18.71
CA TYR A 191 4.87 -13.21 18.37
C TYR A 191 5.35 -11.76 18.43
N THR A 192 5.00 -11.01 17.39
CA THR A 192 5.33 -9.59 17.30
C THR A 192 4.05 -8.80 17.03
N HIS A 193 3.81 -7.77 17.85
CA HIS A 193 2.78 -6.77 17.64
C HIS A 193 3.43 -5.42 17.34
N THR A 194 3.03 -4.75 16.25
CA THR A 194 3.61 -3.47 15.82
C THR A 194 2.51 -2.47 15.53
N VAL A 195 2.63 -1.30 16.11
CA VAL A 195 1.84 -0.10 15.78
C VAL A 195 2.78 0.96 15.26
N MET A 196 2.42 1.58 14.14
CA MET A 196 3.10 2.75 13.60
C MET A 196 2.07 3.74 13.09
N LYS A 197 2.14 4.95 13.61
CA LYS A 197 1.29 6.08 13.23
C LYS A 197 2.15 7.18 12.60
N GLU A 198 1.71 7.72 11.48
CA GLU A 198 2.43 8.76 10.73
C GLU A 198 1.46 9.69 10.00
N VAL A 199 1.92 10.88 9.62
CA VAL A 199 1.11 11.83 8.84
C VAL A 199 1.13 11.41 7.37
N SER A 200 2.28 11.00 6.86
CA SER A 200 2.46 10.60 5.46
C SER A 200 3.40 9.40 5.35
N GLY A 201 2.93 8.36 4.66
CA GLY A 201 3.76 7.23 4.22
C GLY A 201 4.48 7.50 2.90
N MET A 202 4.32 8.70 2.32
CA MET A 202 4.84 9.06 0.99
C MET A 202 4.42 8.05 -0.09
N PRO A 203 3.10 7.84 -0.31
CA PRO A 203 2.60 6.93 -1.33
C PRO A 203 2.76 7.58 -2.71
N GLY A 204 3.45 6.98 -3.62
CA GLY A 204 3.65 7.54 -4.97
C GLY A 204 5.10 7.67 -5.37
N SER A 205 5.34 8.07 -6.60
CA SER A 205 6.67 8.10 -7.22
C SER A 205 7.24 9.51 -7.43
N ASN A 206 6.42 10.54 -7.28
CA ASN A 206 6.81 11.96 -7.37
C ASN A 206 6.07 12.79 -6.33
N ALA A 207 6.37 14.09 -6.23
CA ALA A 207 5.82 14.97 -5.21
C ALA A 207 4.29 15.07 -5.28
N SER A 208 3.72 15.31 -6.45
CA SER A 208 2.27 15.43 -6.63
C SER A 208 1.56 14.10 -6.29
N SER A 209 2.04 12.97 -6.83
CA SER A 209 1.43 11.67 -6.55
C SER A 209 1.59 11.22 -5.10
N ALA A 210 2.70 11.58 -4.44
CA ALA A 210 2.90 11.26 -3.04
C ALA A 210 2.04 12.12 -2.10
N TRP A 211 1.73 13.36 -2.52
CA TRP A 211 0.79 14.23 -1.82
C TRP A 211 -0.66 13.79 -2.07
N SER A 212 -1.09 13.68 -3.33
CA SER A 212 -2.48 13.33 -3.69
C SER A 212 -2.84 11.88 -3.37
N GLY A 213 -1.86 11.00 -3.20
CA GLY A 213 -2.05 9.59 -2.84
C GLY A 213 -2.41 9.35 -1.36
N LEU A 214 -2.43 10.38 -0.52
CA LEU A 214 -2.81 10.24 0.88
C LEU A 214 -4.33 10.05 1.02
N TYR A 215 -4.72 9.14 1.91
CA TYR A 215 -6.12 8.94 2.29
C TYR A 215 -6.48 9.89 3.43
N THR A 216 -7.41 10.79 3.18
CA THR A 216 -7.74 11.87 4.11
C THR A 216 -9.23 12.14 4.20
N ILE A 217 -9.66 12.92 5.19
CA ILE A 217 -11.04 13.39 5.32
C ILE A 217 -11.20 14.74 4.64
N ASN A 218 -10.27 15.65 4.90
CA ASN A 218 -10.34 17.05 4.48
C ASN A 218 -9.26 17.44 3.47
N GLY A 219 -8.77 16.48 2.67
CA GLY A 219 -7.69 16.69 1.71
C GLY A 219 -6.28 16.55 2.30
N PRO A 220 -5.27 16.31 1.43
CA PRO A 220 -3.91 15.95 1.86
C PRO A 220 -3.18 17.04 2.66
N ASN A 221 -3.45 18.33 2.43
CA ASN A 221 -2.85 19.41 3.23
C ASN A 221 -3.28 19.38 4.70
N PHE A 222 -4.44 18.79 4.99
CA PHE A 222 -5.02 18.69 6.33
C PHE A 222 -4.90 17.27 6.90
N SER A 223 -3.90 16.52 6.45
CA SER A 223 -3.63 15.16 6.92
C SER A 223 -3.35 15.11 8.43
N LYS A 224 -3.97 14.15 9.08
CA LYS A 224 -3.76 13.86 10.51
C LYS A 224 -2.85 12.64 10.66
N VAL A 225 -2.42 12.37 11.90
CA VAL A 225 -1.71 11.14 12.23
C VAL A 225 -2.65 9.96 12.03
N GLN A 226 -2.23 8.99 11.24
CA GLN A 226 -3.01 7.81 10.85
C GLN A 226 -2.12 6.56 10.84
N ASN A 227 -2.71 5.38 10.65
CA ASN A 227 -1.94 4.15 10.54
C ASN A 227 -0.98 4.19 9.34
N SER A 228 0.22 3.65 9.53
CA SER A 228 1.13 3.48 8.40
C SER A 228 0.66 2.35 7.49
N GLN A 229 0.69 2.58 6.17
CA GLN A 229 0.33 1.57 5.17
C GLN A 229 1.31 0.39 5.10
N TYR A 230 2.51 0.54 5.66
CA TYR A 230 3.59 -0.45 5.56
C TYR A 230 3.68 -1.38 6.78
N VAL A 231 2.80 -1.23 7.76
CA VAL A 231 2.83 -2.02 8.98
C VAL A 231 2.10 -3.35 8.81
N ILE A 232 2.77 -4.41 9.20
CA ILE A 232 2.16 -5.71 9.52
C ILE A 232 1.95 -5.72 11.03
N PRO A 233 0.70 -5.54 11.54
CA PRO A 233 0.50 -5.32 12.97
C PRO A 233 0.76 -6.55 13.81
N ASP A 234 0.39 -7.73 13.33
CA ASP A 234 0.53 -8.97 14.07
C ASP A 234 1.25 -10.01 13.24
N ARG A 235 2.30 -10.60 13.79
CA ARG A 235 3.08 -11.67 13.17
C ARG A 235 3.40 -12.75 14.17
N ILE A 236 3.21 -14.01 13.76
CA ILE A 236 3.66 -15.19 14.48
C ILE A 236 4.65 -15.93 13.59
N ILE A 237 5.76 -16.32 14.16
CA ILE A 237 6.74 -17.18 13.52
C ILE A 237 6.97 -18.36 14.45
N ALA A 238 6.96 -19.58 13.93
CA ALA A 238 7.38 -20.75 14.68
C ALA A 238 8.24 -21.66 13.80
N ASN A 239 9.18 -22.32 14.43
CA ASN A 239 10.02 -23.32 13.81
C ASN A 239 10.17 -24.53 14.72
N VAL A 240 9.97 -25.73 14.16
CA VAL A 240 10.31 -26.98 14.80
C VAL A 240 11.32 -27.68 13.92
N SER A 241 12.50 -27.98 14.43
CA SER A 241 13.52 -28.74 13.71
C SER A 241 14.00 -29.93 14.53
N TYR A 242 14.05 -31.08 13.86
CA TYR A 242 14.46 -32.34 14.48
C TYR A 242 15.50 -33.05 13.62
N LYS A 243 16.57 -33.46 14.27
CA LYS A 243 17.62 -34.27 13.63
C LYS A 243 17.55 -35.69 14.14
N TYR A 244 17.24 -36.64 13.26
CA TYR A 244 17.26 -38.05 13.54
C TYR A 244 18.29 -38.75 12.65
N ALA A 245 19.36 -39.28 13.26
CA ALA A 245 20.49 -39.87 12.57
C ALA A 245 21.08 -38.95 11.50
N LYS A 246 20.84 -39.24 10.22
CA LYS A 246 21.30 -38.47 9.05
C LYS A 246 20.20 -37.59 8.44
N ASP A 247 18.97 -37.69 8.95
CA ASP A 247 17.83 -36.96 8.47
C ASP A 247 17.62 -35.70 9.31
N HIS A 248 17.31 -34.60 8.61
CA HIS A 248 16.97 -33.31 9.17
C HIS A 248 15.57 -32.94 8.71
N PHE A 249 14.67 -32.74 9.66
CA PHE A 249 13.31 -32.29 9.41
C PHE A 249 13.13 -30.89 9.97
N SER A 250 12.46 -30.00 9.23
CA SER A 250 12.09 -28.70 9.72
C SER A 250 10.70 -28.33 9.23
N LEU A 251 9.91 -27.77 10.12
CA LEU A 251 8.59 -27.19 9.81
C LEU A 251 8.60 -25.75 10.29
N PHE A 252 8.44 -24.83 9.33
CA PHE A 252 8.30 -23.41 9.59
C PHE A 252 6.84 -23.03 9.49
N TYR A 253 6.40 -22.22 10.42
CA TYR A 253 5.11 -21.56 10.39
C TYR A 253 5.32 -20.06 10.36
N THR A 254 4.61 -19.40 9.44
CA THR A 254 4.49 -17.94 9.40
C THR A 254 3.02 -17.57 9.35
N GLY A 255 2.57 -16.90 10.40
CA GLY A 255 1.25 -16.32 10.48
C GLY A 255 1.34 -14.79 10.54
N TYR A 256 0.51 -14.07 9.80
CA TYR A 256 0.53 -12.62 9.87
C TYR A 256 -0.80 -11.98 9.43
N SER A 257 -1.09 -10.83 10.05
CA SER A 257 -2.12 -9.91 9.59
C SER A 257 -1.54 -9.07 8.45
N PRO A 258 -2.12 -9.08 7.25
CA PRO A 258 -1.64 -8.23 6.17
C PRO A 258 -1.71 -6.74 6.50
N SER A 259 -1.03 -5.92 5.70
CA SER A 259 -1.13 -4.46 5.78
C SER A 259 -2.59 -4.00 5.68
N GLY A 260 -2.88 -2.87 6.33
CA GLY A 260 -4.24 -2.35 6.39
C GLY A 260 -4.73 -1.80 5.06
N TYR A 261 -6.05 -1.86 4.91
CA TYR A 261 -6.81 -1.24 3.83
C TYR A 261 -7.66 -0.09 4.37
N SER A 262 -8.22 0.69 3.45
CA SER A 262 -9.08 1.82 3.80
C SER A 262 -10.40 1.72 3.06
N PHE A 263 -11.48 2.17 3.69
CA PHE A 263 -12.74 2.41 3.00
C PHE A 263 -12.79 3.86 2.54
N LEU A 264 -13.00 4.05 1.25
CA LEU A 264 -12.94 5.34 0.55
C LEU A 264 -14.23 5.56 -0.24
N TYR A 265 -14.53 6.81 -0.54
CA TYR A 265 -15.49 7.12 -1.58
C TYR A 265 -14.89 6.89 -2.97
N ASN A 266 -15.69 6.51 -3.93
CA ASN A 266 -15.37 6.54 -5.35
C ASN A 266 -15.85 7.87 -5.92
N GLY A 267 -14.96 8.81 -6.04
CA GLY A 267 -15.21 10.19 -6.48
C GLY A 267 -14.62 11.20 -5.52
N ASP A 268 -14.59 12.44 -5.95
CA ASP A 268 -14.25 13.61 -5.16
C ASP A 268 -15.53 14.09 -4.47
N ILE A 269 -15.57 14.05 -3.14
CA ILE A 269 -16.78 14.41 -2.38
C ILE A 269 -16.72 15.86 -1.87
N ASN A 270 -15.51 16.39 -1.71
CA ASN A 270 -15.29 17.67 -1.07
C ASN A 270 -14.82 18.80 -2.01
N GLY A 271 -14.59 18.48 -3.30
CA GLY A 271 -14.21 19.44 -4.33
C GLY A 271 -12.73 19.80 -4.34
N ASP A 272 -11.85 18.99 -3.71
CA ASP A 272 -10.39 19.25 -3.72
C ASP A 272 -9.68 18.73 -4.98
N GLY A 273 -10.39 18.03 -5.88
CA GLY A 273 -9.88 17.42 -7.09
C GLY A 273 -9.26 16.04 -6.87
N ILE A 274 -9.28 15.49 -5.65
CA ILE A 274 -8.65 14.22 -5.27
C ILE A 274 -9.74 13.19 -4.95
N LYS A 275 -9.51 11.92 -5.34
CA LYS A 275 -10.49 10.83 -5.17
C LYS A 275 -10.08 9.84 -4.08
N ASN A 276 -9.38 10.32 -3.06
CA ASN A 276 -8.85 9.50 -1.96
C ASN A 276 -9.48 9.84 -0.61
N ASP A 277 -10.76 10.20 -0.65
CA ASP A 277 -11.53 10.60 0.51
C ASP A 277 -11.94 9.42 1.36
N LEU A 278 -11.58 9.44 2.65
CA LEU A 278 -12.01 8.44 3.61
C LEU A 278 -13.53 8.50 3.81
N MET A 279 -14.16 7.35 3.76
CA MET A 279 -15.60 7.23 3.87
C MET A 279 -16.09 7.55 5.30
N TYR A 280 -17.14 8.33 5.43
CA TYR A 280 -17.94 8.36 6.65
C TYR A 280 -18.86 7.14 6.67
N ILE A 281 -18.91 6.41 7.76
CA ILE A 281 -19.72 5.21 7.93
C ILE A 281 -20.99 5.61 8.66
N PRO A 282 -22.14 5.74 7.97
CA PRO A 282 -23.36 6.26 8.60
C PRO A 282 -23.88 5.30 9.68
N ARG A 283 -24.54 5.86 10.71
CA ARG A 283 -25.20 5.09 11.76
C ARG A 283 -26.47 4.41 11.26
N ASN A 284 -27.21 5.13 10.42
CA ASN A 284 -28.50 4.70 9.89
C ASN A 284 -28.86 5.50 8.61
N ASP A 285 -30.02 5.20 8.02
CA ASP A 285 -30.50 5.82 6.78
C ASP A 285 -30.68 7.34 6.83
N SER A 286 -30.87 7.95 8.01
CA SER A 286 -31.07 9.40 8.10
C SER A 286 -29.76 10.19 7.89
N GLU A 287 -28.61 9.53 7.92
CA GLU A 287 -27.30 10.17 7.76
C GLU A 287 -26.75 10.09 6.33
N ILE A 288 -27.44 9.43 5.39
CA ILE A 288 -26.94 9.19 4.04
C ILE A 288 -28.07 9.19 3.01
N ASN A 289 -27.81 9.78 1.83
CA ASN A 289 -28.77 9.81 0.73
C ASN A 289 -28.32 8.90 -0.41
N PHE A 290 -29.22 8.06 -0.90
CA PHE A 290 -28.98 7.15 -2.02
C PHE A 290 -29.77 7.55 -3.28
N VAL A 291 -29.24 7.18 -4.45
CA VAL A 291 -29.92 7.37 -5.73
C VAL A 291 -31.16 6.48 -5.82
N SER A 292 -31.13 5.28 -5.23
CA SER A 292 -32.21 4.30 -5.27
C SER A 292 -32.30 3.49 -3.97
N ASP A 293 -33.48 2.92 -3.72
CA ASP A 293 -33.70 1.98 -2.62
C ASP A 293 -32.85 0.72 -2.77
N ALA A 294 -32.57 0.26 -3.99
CA ALA A 294 -31.73 -0.89 -4.26
C ALA A 294 -30.26 -0.62 -3.83
N ASP A 295 -29.74 0.59 -4.08
CA ASP A 295 -28.40 0.98 -3.61
C ASP A 295 -28.34 1.01 -2.08
N ARG A 296 -29.38 1.56 -1.43
CA ARG A 296 -29.49 1.62 0.03
C ARG A 296 -29.49 0.22 0.65
N GLU A 297 -30.33 -0.67 0.17
CA GLU A 297 -30.42 -2.04 0.68
C GLU A 297 -29.10 -2.82 0.48
N ALA A 298 -28.47 -2.67 -0.69
CA ALA A 298 -27.19 -3.30 -0.99
C ALA A 298 -26.09 -2.78 -0.06
N PHE A 299 -26.03 -1.47 0.19
CA PHE A 299 -25.06 -0.86 1.10
C PHE A 299 -25.20 -1.39 2.53
N TRP A 300 -26.40 -1.39 3.09
CA TRP A 300 -26.59 -1.88 4.46
C TRP A 300 -26.31 -3.37 4.60
N LYS A 301 -26.67 -4.18 3.61
CA LYS A 301 -26.26 -5.58 3.54
C LYS A 301 -24.74 -5.74 3.57
N PHE A 302 -24.05 -4.89 2.83
CA PHE A 302 -22.59 -4.89 2.79
C PHE A 302 -21.99 -4.46 4.14
N VAL A 303 -22.49 -3.41 4.77
CA VAL A 303 -22.03 -2.94 6.08
C VAL A 303 -22.19 -4.03 7.15
N GLU A 304 -23.32 -4.74 7.18
CA GLU A 304 -23.58 -5.77 8.19
C GLU A 304 -22.66 -7.00 8.06
N GLN A 305 -22.20 -7.34 6.87
CA GLN A 305 -21.26 -8.45 6.66
C GLN A 305 -19.80 -8.08 6.93
N ASP A 306 -19.43 -6.79 6.90
CA ASP A 306 -18.06 -6.35 7.12
C ASP A 306 -17.82 -5.99 8.59
N LYS A 307 -16.85 -6.68 9.20
CA LYS A 307 -16.54 -6.50 10.63
C LYS A 307 -16.08 -5.08 10.97
N TYR A 308 -15.33 -4.43 10.08
CA TYR A 308 -14.84 -3.09 10.33
C TYR A 308 -15.99 -2.07 10.23
N LEU A 309 -16.71 -2.05 9.12
CA LEU A 309 -17.80 -1.11 8.90
C LEU A 309 -18.91 -1.23 9.95
N LYS A 310 -19.29 -2.46 10.29
CA LYS A 310 -20.31 -2.71 11.32
C LYS A 310 -19.96 -2.11 12.67
N ASN A 311 -18.67 -2.16 13.07
CA ASN A 311 -18.22 -1.72 14.38
C ASN A 311 -17.83 -0.22 14.45
N HIS A 312 -17.80 0.49 13.31
CA HIS A 312 -17.40 1.90 13.23
C HIS A 312 -18.49 2.81 12.68
N LYS A 313 -19.77 2.42 12.85
CA LYS A 313 -20.90 3.24 12.46
C LYS A 313 -20.91 4.58 13.21
N GLY A 314 -21.06 5.68 12.50
CA GLY A 314 -21.02 7.03 13.03
C GLY A 314 -19.62 7.64 13.07
N GLU A 315 -18.64 7.00 12.44
CA GLU A 315 -17.24 7.43 12.43
C GLU A 315 -16.73 7.55 10.99
N TYR A 316 -15.68 8.32 10.80
CA TYR A 316 -14.91 8.25 9.55
C TYR A 316 -14.05 6.98 9.54
N ALA A 317 -13.99 6.31 8.40
CA ALA A 317 -13.04 5.23 8.21
C ALA A 317 -11.61 5.75 8.45
N GLU A 318 -10.85 5.07 9.29
CA GLU A 318 -9.45 5.41 9.52
C GLU A 318 -8.59 4.80 8.42
N ALA A 319 -7.62 5.54 7.90
CA ALA A 319 -6.71 5.05 6.86
C ALA A 319 -5.96 3.78 7.35
N TYR A 320 -5.91 2.78 6.47
CA TYR A 320 -5.20 1.51 6.68
C TYR A 320 -5.62 0.74 7.94
N SER A 321 -6.87 0.86 8.37
CA SER A 321 -7.40 0.20 9.57
C SER A 321 -8.19 -1.08 9.29
N ALA A 322 -8.79 -1.22 8.11
CA ALA A 322 -9.43 -2.46 7.71
C ALA A 322 -8.37 -3.55 7.45
N ARG A 323 -8.59 -4.76 7.99
CA ARG A 323 -7.62 -5.86 7.95
C ARG A 323 -8.14 -7.02 7.15
N ALA A 324 -7.35 -7.52 6.20
CA ALA A 324 -7.61 -8.80 5.60
C ALA A 324 -7.47 -9.93 6.64
N PRO A 325 -8.19 -11.05 6.46
CA PRO A 325 -8.05 -12.19 7.35
C PRO A 325 -6.60 -12.65 7.46
N PHE A 326 -6.25 -13.11 8.66
CA PHE A 326 -4.92 -13.62 9.00
C PHE A 326 -4.48 -14.74 8.04
N ILE A 327 -3.23 -14.70 7.61
CA ILE A 327 -2.65 -15.68 6.70
C ILE A 327 -1.82 -16.66 7.51
N HIS A 328 -1.99 -17.95 7.23
CA HIS A 328 -1.24 -19.04 7.87
C HIS A 328 -0.48 -19.81 6.80
N ARG A 329 0.85 -19.81 6.86
CA ARG A 329 1.72 -20.57 5.94
C ARG A 329 2.58 -21.54 6.71
N PHE A 330 2.74 -22.72 6.12
CA PHE A 330 3.64 -23.75 6.62
C PHE A 330 4.61 -24.12 5.49
N ASP A 331 5.91 -24.11 5.80
CA ASP A 331 6.96 -24.55 4.90
C ASP A 331 7.64 -25.76 5.52
N PHE A 332 7.82 -26.81 4.74
CA PHE A 332 8.44 -28.06 5.17
C PHE A 332 9.77 -28.26 4.47
N ARG A 333 10.76 -28.66 5.25
CA ARG A 333 12.07 -29.07 4.73
C ARG A 333 12.43 -30.45 5.27
N TRP A 334 12.89 -31.31 4.38
CA TRP A 334 13.62 -32.52 4.71
C TRP A 334 15.00 -32.49 4.05
N ALA A 335 16.05 -32.98 4.75
CA ALA A 335 17.37 -33.17 4.16
C ALA A 335 18.00 -34.44 4.71
N HIS A 336 18.71 -35.17 3.86
CA HIS A 336 19.43 -36.39 4.22
C HIS A 336 20.93 -36.25 3.89
N ASP A 337 21.80 -36.61 4.85
CA ASP A 337 23.25 -36.55 4.73
C ASP A 337 23.79 -37.95 4.36
N PHE A 338 24.47 -38.05 3.22
CA PHE A 338 25.28 -39.20 2.82
C PHE A 338 26.75 -38.89 3.10
N ASP A 339 27.33 -39.49 4.17
CA ASP A 339 28.72 -39.30 4.52
C ASP A 339 29.59 -40.42 3.92
N VAL A 340 30.63 -40.06 3.17
CA VAL A 340 31.59 -40.98 2.56
C VAL A 340 32.99 -40.53 2.91
N LYS A 341 33.80 -41.42 3.44
CA LYS A 341 35.22 -41.19 3.66
C LYS A 341 36.00 -41.66 2.43
N ILE A 342 36.73 -40.78 1.78
CA ILE A 342 37.60 -41.07 0.63
C ILE A 342 39.03 -40.73 1.05
N GLY A 343 39.84 -41.77 1.31
CA GLY A 343 41.17 -41.58 1.86
C GLY A 343 41.13 -40.93 3.24
N ASN A 344 41.80 -39.81 3.38
CA ASN A 344 41.81 -39.02 4.62
C ASN A 344 40.79 -37.87 4.63
N THR A 345 40.03 -37.69 3.54
CA THR A 345 39.03 -36.63 3.43
C THR A 345 37.62 -37.12 3.81
N ARG A 346 36.86 -36.31 4.47
CA ARG A 346 35.45 -36.53 4.79
C ARG A 346 34.59 -35.82 3.76
N ASN A 347 33.82 -36.58 3.02
CA ASN A 347 32.93 -36.07 1.99
C ASN A 347 31.49 -36.26 2.44
N ARG A 348 30.67 -35.21 2.27
CA ARG A 348 29.24 -35.26 2.56
C ARG A 348 28.45 -34.78 1.35
N LEU A 349 27.53 -35.64 0.90
CA LEU A 349 26.49 -35.29 -0.05
C LEU A 349 25.19 -35.12 0.72
N GLN A 350 24.56 -33.98 0.65
CA GLN A 350 23.23 -33.72 1.25
C GLN A 350 22.22 -33.58 0.12
N LEU A 351 21.17 -34.37 0.18
CA LEU A 351 19.95 -34.22 -0.63
C LEU A 351 18.92 -33.48 0.23
N SER A 352 18.27 -32.45 -0.32
CA SER A 352 17.20 -31.73 0.36
C SER A 352 15.94 -31.61 -0.50
N LEU A 353 14.80 -31.59 0.18
CA LEU A 353 13.48 -31.33 -0.36
C LEU A 353 12.86 -30.21 0.47
N ASP A 354 12.55 -29.09 -0.17
CA ASP A 354 11.90 -27.94 0.42
C ASP A 354 10.53 -27.78 -0.23
N ILE A 355 9.46 -27.73 0.56
CA ILE A 355 8.08 -27.51 0.10
C ILE A 355 7.57 -26.24 0.79
N MET A 356 7.51 -25.15 0.03
CA MET A 356 6.96 -23.87 0.49
C MET A 356 5.45 -23.87 0.40
N ASN A 357 4.78 -23.32 1.39
CA ASN A 357 3.32 -23.28 1.52
C ASN A 357 2.69 -24.68 1.39
N VAL A 358 3.23 -25.67 2.14
CA VAL A 358 2.83 -27.08 2.05
C VAL A 358 1.34 -27.29 2.32
N GLY A 359 0.69 -26.43 3.14
CA GLY A 359 -0.76 -26.48 3.35
C GLY A 359 -1.57 -26.27 2.06
N ASN A 360 -1.06 -25.48 1.13
CA ASN A 360 -1.72 -25.22 -0.15
C ASN A 360 -1.73 -26.46 -1.07
N LEU A 361 -0.81 -27.38 -0.88
CA LEU A 361 -0.80 -28.68 -1.58
C LEU A 361 -2.06 -29.50 -1.27
N PHE A 362 -2.58 -29.40 -0.04
CA PHE A 362 -3.78 -30.11 0.41
C PHE A 362 -5.08 -29.34 0.16
N ASN A 363 -5.02 -28.01 0.24
CA ASN A 363 -6.18 -27.15 -0.01
C ASN A 363 -5.73 -25.82 -0.63
N SER A 364 -6.19 -25.56 -1.84
CA SER A 364 -5.83 -24.37 -2.64
C SER A 364 -6.15 -23.02 -1.98
N LYS A 365 -6.95 -23.00 -0.90
CA LYS A 365 -7.29 -21.79 -0.13
C LYS A 365 -6.37 -21.56 1.06
N TRP A 366 -5.54 -22.53 1.45
CA TRP A 366 -4.66 -22.40 2.59
C TRP A 366 -3.38 -21.64 2.22
N GLY A 367 -2.93 -20.76 3.12
CA GLY A 367 -1.75 -19.94 2.92
C GLY A 367 -1.87 -18.89 1.81
N VAL A 368 -3.09 -18.60 1.35
CA VAL A 368 -3.38 -17.64 0.29
C VAL A 368 -3.88 -16.32 0.88
N ALA A 369 -3.27 -15.21 0.43
CA ALA A 369 -3.70 -13.88 0.80
C ALA A 369 -5.09 -13.56 0.22
N LYS A 370 -5.79 -12.62 0.86
CA LYS A 370 -7.05 -12.08 0.36
C LYS A 370 -6.89 -10.59 0.01
N ASN A 371 -7.70 -10.11 -0.93
CA ASN A 371 -7.75 -8.73 -1.36
C ASN A 371 -9.19 -8.20 -1.40
N MET A 372 -9.37 -6.90 -1.56
CA MET A 372 -10.66 -6.22 -1.60
C MET A 372 -11.21 -6.06 -3.04
N GLY A 373 -10.78 -6.87 -4.00
CA GLY A 373 -11.28 -6.78 -5.38
C GLY A 373 -12.79 -6.98 -5.52
N SER A 374 -13.42 -7.71 -4.57
CA SER A 374 -14.87 -7.91 -4.55
C SER A 374 -15.69 -6.68 -4.17
N CYS A 375 -15.06 -5.65 -3.62
CA CYS A 375 -15.69 -4.39 -3.24
C CYS A 375 -14.91 -3.18 -3.77
N ASN A 376 -14.42 -3.27 -5.00
CA ASN A 376 -13.71 -2.19 -5.68
C ASN A 376 -12.57 -1.59 -4.83
N ASN A 377 -11.75 -2.44 -4.22
CA ASN A 377 -10.63 -2.06 -3.36
C ASN A 377 -10.99 -1.12 -2.19
N GLY A 378 -12.19 -1.28 -1.65
CA GLY A 378 -12.67 -0.48 -0.52
C GLY A 378 -13.46 0.79 -0.91
N GLN A 379 -13.59 1.08 -2.20
CA GLN A 379 -14.43 2.16 -2.71
C GLN A 379 -15.86 1.66 -2.90
N VAL A 380 -16.60 1.51 -1.81
CA VAL A 380 -17.94 0.87 -1.83
C VAL A 380 -19.07 1.83 -2.18
N LEU A 381 -18.88 3.14 -2.02
CA LEU A 381 -19.85 4.18 -2.35
C LEU A 381 -19.29 5.09 -3.44
N LYS A 382 -20.06 5.25 -4.53
CA LYS A 382 -19.80 6.24 -5.57
C LYS A 382 -20.52 7.54 -5.23
N VAL A 383 -19.77 8.63 -5.27
CA VAL A 383 -20.35 9.99 -5.21
C VAL A 383 -20.95 10.32 -6.57
N ASN A 384 -22.29 10.37 -6.65
CA ASN A 384 -22.97 10.69 -7.91
C ASN A 384 -23.08 12.21 -8.12
N LYS A 385 -23.41 12.94 -7.06
CA LYS A 385 -23.48 14.40 -7.05
C LYS A 385 -23.35 14.92 -5.62
N VAL A 386 -22.95 16.19 -5.52
CA VAL A 386 -23.02 16.98 -4.31
C VAL A 386 -23.79 18.27 -4.65
N GLU A 387 -24.98 18.43 -4.12
CA GLU A 387 -25.83 19.60 -4.36
C GLU A 387 -26.08 20.31 -3.04
N ASN A 388 -25.81 21.61 -3.00
CA ASN A 388 -25.94 22.40 -1.79
C ASN A 388 -25.27 21.73 -0.58
N ASN A 389 -24.03 21.27 -0.76
CA ASN A 389 -23.23 20.54 0.23
C ASN A 389 -23.87 19.24 0.75
N THR A 390 -24.80 18.67 0.01
CA THR A 390 -25.46 17.42 0.36
C THR A 390 -25.10 16.35 -0.67
N PRO A 391 -24.32 15.33 -0.30
CA PRO A 391 -23.93 14.26 -1.21
C PRO A 391 -25.05 13.23 -1.41
N VAL A 392 -25.08 12.66 -2.63
CA VAL A 392 -25.96 11.55 -3.00
C VAL A 392 -25.11 10.41 -3.58
N PHE A 393 -25.34 9.21 -3.08
CA PHE A 393 -24.51 8.05 -3.36
C PHE A 393 -25.23 6.93 -4.12
N SER A 394 -24.44 6.12 -4.80
CA SER A 394 -24.85 4.77 -5.22
C SER A 394 -23.87 3.74 -4.71
N MET A 395 -24.36 2.53 -4.46
CA MET A 395 -23.51 1.40 -4.11
C MET A 395 -22.71 0.95 -5.33
N MET A 396 -21.41 0.74 -5.17
CA MET A 396 -20.53 0.29 -6.25
C MET A 396 -20.89 -1.13 -6.69
N LYS A 397 -20.90 -1.33 -8.01
CA LYS A 397 -21.03 -2.63 -8.66
C LYS A 397 -19.68 -3.10 -9.17
N VAL A 398 -19.39 -4.37 -8.96
CA VAL A 398 -18.22 -5.06 -9.50
C VAL A 398 -18.72 -6.10 -10.50
N ASN A 399 -18.29 -6.00 -11.75
CA ASN A 399 -18.81 -6.84 -12.85
C ASN A 399 -20.34 -6.79 -13.02
N GLY A 400 -20.93 -5.62 -12.81
CA GLY A 400 -22.37 -5.40 -12.95
C GLY A 400 -23.23 -5.75 -11.73
N GLU A 401 -22.67 -6.40 -10.72
CA GLU A 401 -23.38 -6.84 -9.52
C GLU A 401 -22.95 -6.04 -8.27
N TYR A 402 -23.86 -5.85 -7.32
CA TYR A 402 -23.51 -5.24 -6.05
C TYR A 402 -22.53 -6.09 -5.26
N ALA A 403 -21.55 -5.44 -4.63
CA ALA A 403 -20.60 -6.12 -3.75
C ALA A 403 -21.33 -6.74 -2.54
N THR A 404 -21.14 -8.04 -2.31
CA THR A 404 -21.76 -8.78 -1.19
C THR A 404 -20.76 -9.22 -0.13
N LYS A 405 -19.48 -9.07 -0.40
CA LYS A 405 -18.38 -9.46 0.50
C LYS A 405 -17.18 -8.54 0.31
N THR A 406 -16.40 -8.37 1.35
CA THR A 406 -15.19 -7.52 1.34
C THR A 406 -14.02 -8.21 0.66
N TRP A 407 -13.84 -9.52 0.92
CA TRP A 407 -12.61 -10.22 0.64
C TRP A 407 -12.75 -11.31 -0.41
N ASN A 408 -11.84 -11.34 -1.38
CA ASN A 408 -11.60 -12.44 -2.32
C ASN A 408 -10.22 -13.06 -2.07
N PHE A 409 -10.08 -14.35 -2.41
CA PHE A 409 -8.76 -14.97 -2.46
C PHE A 409 -7.93 -14.38 -3.62
N ASN A 410 -6.65 -14.12 -3.34
CA ASN A 410 -5.69 -13.72 -4.37
C ASN A 410 -5.06 -14.97 -4.98
N HIS A 411 -5.61 -15.45 -6.09
CA HIS A 411 -5.18 -16.66 -6.79
C HIS A 411 -3.96 -16.44 -7.72
N ASN A 412 -3.03 -15.57 -7.35
CA ASN A 412 -1.80 -15.42 -8.09
C ASN A 412 -0.90 -16.66 -7.91
N TYR A 413 -0.16 -16.98 -8.94
CA TYR A 413 0.71 -18.16 -8.94
C TYR A 413 1.80 -18.13 -7.85
N ASP A 414 2.23 -16.94 -7.43
CA ASP A 414 3.18 -16.73 -6.33
C ASP A 414 2.63 -17.12 -4.94
N GLN A 415 1.30 -17.29 -4.83
CA GLN A 415 0.61 -17.74 -3.62
C GLN A 415 0.49 -19.27 -3.52
N CYS A 416 0.75 -20.01 -4.62
CA CYS A 416 0.69 -21.45 -4.65
C CYS A 416 1.88 -22.11 -3.91
N TRP A 417 1.74 -23.38 -3.59
CA TRP A 417 2.85 -24.18 -3.10
C TRP A 417 3.97 -24.29 -4.15
N LYS A 418 5.20 -24.41 -3.69
CA LYS A 418 6.38 -24.58 -4.53
C LYS A 418 7.28 -25.64 -3.93
N MET A 419 7.92 -26.44 -4.78
CA MET A 419 8.85 -27.50 -4.37
C MET A 419 10.23 -27.21 -4.97
N GLN A 420 11.25 -27.40 -4.15
CA GLN A 420 12.65 -27.32 -4.57
C GLN A 420 13.39 -28.57 -4.11
N ILE A 421 14.17 -29.18 -5.00
CA ILE A 421 15.12 -30.24 -4.69
C ILE A 421 16.52 -29.64 -4.76
N GLY A 422 17.31 -29.84 -3.70
CA GLY A 422 18.67 -29.35 -3.62
C GLY A 422 19.68 -30.47 -3.39
N ILE A 423 20.86 -30.33 -3.99
CA ILE A 423 22.02 -31.20 -3.76
C ILE A 423 23.18 -30.32 -3.32
N LYS A 424 23.76 -30.64 -2.16
CA LYS A 424 24.91 -29.93 -1.61
C LYS A 424 26.05 -30.95 -1.37
N TYR A 425 27.20 -30.66 -1.95
CA TYR A 425 28.41 -31.42 -1.69
C TYR A 425 29.37 -30.60 -0.85
N THR A 426 29.86 -31.23 0.23
CA THR A 426 30.85 -30.64 1.13
C THR A 426 32.01 -31.61 1.27
N PHE A 427 33.21 -31.13 1.05
CA PHE A 427 34.45 -31.88 1.25
C PHE A 427 35.34 -31.15 2.23
N ASN A 428 36.14 -31.96 3.02
CA ASN A 428 37.04 -31.39 4.04
C ASN A 428 38.32 -32.22 4.11
#